data_1c38b69a4c28c13073fda1c35aa7c70f
#
_entry.id   1c38b69a4c28c13073fda1c35aa7c70f
#
_cell.length_a   1.000
_cell.length_b   1.000
_cell.length_c   1.000
_cell.angle_alpha   90.00
_cell.angle_beta   90.00
_cell.angle_gamma   90.00
#
_symmetry.space_group_name_H-M   'P 1'
#
loop_
_entity.id
_entity.type
_entity.pdbx_description
1 polymer ?
#
loop_
_entity_poly.entity_id
_entity_poly.type
_entity_poly.pdbx_seq_one_letter_code
_entity_poly.pdbx_strand_id
1 'polypeptide(L)'
;MKLQQVLNNLLKCKSPQELIDEGSNSGLKKTLNVFDLIILGIGAVVGTGIFTIIGSAIAGSADGAGAGPAVVISMILAAVASVFSALSYSEIAAMIPVAGSAYTYTYATMGEFMAWMVGWILMLEYAIGNITVASAWTGYFVQFMKGFKHILPAFIVNWPLWLRNDYRTMYEICNKYNWNPQDVMPFIHLPFNLNIPVAVNVPAIAIVLLLTILLRNRQELQQLW
;
A
#
# COMPACT_ATOMS: atom_id res chain seq x y z
N MET A 1 -28.36 -20.00 26.36
CA MET A 1 -27.24 -20.97 26.22
C MET A 1 -26.46 -20.76 24.92
N LYS A 2 -27.07 -20.68 23.73
CA LYS A 2 -26.34 -20.50 22.47
C LYS A 2 -25.56 -19.16 22.32
N LEU A 3 -26.14 -18.06 22.83
CA LEU A 3 -25.49 -16.72 22.68
C LEU A 3 -24.21 -16.62 23.53
N GLN A 4 -24.23 -17.17 24.75
CA GLN A 4 -23.08 -17.17 25.66
C GLN A 4 -21.94 -18.04 25.11
N GLN A 5 -22.29 -19.13 24.45
CA GLN A 5 -21.33 -20.03 23.81
C GLN A 5 -20.69 -19.39 22.58
N VAL A 6 -21.44 -18.59 21.80
CA VAL A 6 -20.92 -17.80 20.68
C VAL A 6 -19.98 -16.70 21.18
N LEU A 7 -20.37 -15.96 22.23
CA LEU A 7 -19.53 -14.93 22.83
C LEU A 7 -18.22 -15.50 23.38
N ASN A 8 -18.27 -16.64 24.06
CA ASN A 8 -17.07 -17.29 24.56
C ASN A 8 -16.13 -17.76 23.45
N ASN A 9 -16.67 -18.20 22.31
CA ASN A 9 -15.86 -18.57 21.15
C ASN A 9 -15.22 -17.33 20.48
N LEU A 10 -15.95 -16.22 20.35
CA LEU A 10 -15.44 -14.97 19.77
C LEU A 10 -14.31 -14.33 20.58
N LEU A 11 -14.35 -14.50 21.91
CA LEU A 11 -13.33 -13.98 22.83
C LEU A 11 -12.22 -15.00 23.18
N LYS A 12 -12.23 -16.15 22.52
CA LYS A 12 -11.21 -17.18 22.76
C LYS A 12 -9.85 -16.72 22.24
N CYS A 13 -8.90 -16.56 23.17
CA CYS A 13 -7.51 -16.31 22.84
C CYS A 13 -6.78 -17.62 22.53
N LYS A 14 -5.85 -17.61 21.61
CA LYS A 14 -4.87 -18.68 21.41
C LYS A 14 -3.72 -18.52 22.39
N SER A 15 -3.25 -19.63 22.95
CA SER A 15 -2.06 -19.59 23.79
C SER A 15 -0.82 -19.23 22.94
N PRO A 16 0.17 -18.52 23.52
CA PRO A 16 1.43 -18.24 22.82
C PRO A 16 2.11 -19.52 22.31
N GLN A 17 1.99 -20.61 23.05
CA GLN A 17 2.60 -21.90 22.70
C GLN A 17 1.96 -22.50 21.45
N GLU A 18 0.62 -22.49 21.36
CA GLU A 18 -0.09 -22.96 20.16
C GLU A 18 0.31 -22.17 18.91
N LEU A 19 0.49 -20.86 19.04
CA LEU A 19 0.92 -20.00 17.93
C LEU A 19 2.36 -20.30 17.51
N ILE A 20 3.26 -20.56 18.45
CA ILE A 20 4.66 -20.93 18.17
C ILE A 20 4.71 -22.30 17.48
N ASP A 21 3.92 -23.26 17.92
CA ASP A 21 3.86 -24.59 17.32
C ASP A 21 3.29 -24.55 15.89
N GLU A 22 2.23 -23.77 15.66
CA GLU A 22 1.69 -23.51 14.32
C GLU A 22 2.74 -22.81 13.42
N GLY A 23 3.45 -21.82 13.95
CA GLY A 23 4.49 -21.10 13.25
C GLY A 23 5.67 -22.00 12.86
N SER A 24 6.06 -22.93 13.71
CA SER A 24 7.14 -23.89 13.42
C SER A 24 6.75 -24.88 12.30
N ASN A 25 5.48 -25.20 12.18
CA ASN A 25 4.94 -26.07 11.15
C ASN A 25 4.61 -25.35 9.82
N SER A 26 4.79 -24.04 9.75
CA SER A 26 4.46 -23.22 8.57
C SER A 26 5.36 -23.45 7.35
N GLY A 27 6.44 -24.23 7.48
CA GLY A 27 7.41 -24.48 6.41
C GLY A 27 8.30 -23.27 6.04
N LEU A 28 8.18 -22.15 6.75
CA LEU A 28 8.99 -20.96 6.52
C LEU A 28 10.44 -21.20 6.99
N LYS A 29 11.40 -20.96 6.10
CA LYS A 29 12.83 -21.07 6.43
C LYS A 29 13.33 -19.74 7.01
N LYS A 30 14.01 -19.79 8.15
CA LYS A 30 14.68 -18.63 8.75
C LYS A 30 16.01 -18.35 8.03
N THR A 31 15.96 -17.58 6.94
CA THR A 31 17.13 -17.28 6.11
C THR A 31 17.61 -15.84 6.22
N LEU A 32 16.80 -14.96 6.83
CA LEU A 32 17.10 -13.53 6.91
C LEU A 32 17.92 -13.20 8.16
N ASN A 33 18.97 -12.41 7.97
CA ASN A 33 19.75 -11.82 9.05
C ASN A 33 19.10 -10.53 9.57
N VAL A 34 19.60 -10.03 10.71
CA VAL A 34 19.10 -8.77 11.31
C VAL A 34 19.23 -7.59 10.34
N PHE A 35 20.37 -7.50 9.62
CA PHE A 35 20.56 -6.44 8.61
C PHE A 35 19.57 -6.54 7.45
N ASP A 36 19.26 -7.75 6.98
CA ASP A 36 18.27 -7.94 5.92
C ASP A 36 16.89 -7.47 6.37
N LEU A 37 16.51 -7.76 7.62
CA LEU A 37 15.24 -7.32 8.20
C LEU A 37 15.18 -5.80 8.37
N ILE A 38 16.28 -5.16 8.78
CA ILE A 38 16.36 -3.69 8.88
C ILE A 38 16.19 -3.05 7.51
N ILE A 39 16.92 -3.53 6.49
CA ILE A 39 16.84 -3.00 5.12
C ILE A 39 15.44 -3.19 4.54
N LEU A 40 14.83 -4.38 4.73
CA LEU A 40 13.46 -4.65 4.29
C LEU A 40 12.46 -3.75 5.01
N GLY A 41 12.63 -3.54 6.33
CA GLY A 41 11.80 -2.64 7.11
C GLY A 41 11.88 -1.19 6.63
N ILE A 42 13.10 -0.68 6.40
CA ILE A 42 13.30 0.66 5.83
C ILE A 42 12.64 0.75 4.45
N GLY A 43 12.84 -0.25 3.58
CA GLY A 43 12.23 -0.27 2.25
C GLY A 43 10.70 -0.30 2.27
N ALA A 44 10.10 -0.98 3.24
CA ALA A 44 8.64 -1.02 3.42
C ALA A 44 8.06 0.31 3.93
N VAL A 45 8.80 1.03 4.79
CA VAL A 45 8.39 2.32 5.36
C VAL A 45 8.59 3.47 4.38
N VAL A 46 9.68 3.43 3.59
CA VAL A 46 9.99 4.47 2.58
C VAL A 46 9.06 4.30 1.37
N GLY A 47 7.94 4.99 1.41
CA GLY A 47 6.90 4.93 0.38
C GLY A 47 6.45 6.32 -0.07
N THR A 48 5.22 6.42 -0.54
CA THR A 48 4.59 7.66 -1.02
C THR A 48 4.58 8.78 0.01
N GLY A 49 4.58 8.44 1.29
CA GLY A 49 4.65 9.43 2.38
C GLY A 49 5.82 10.39 2.23
N ILE A 50 7.02 9.86 1.93
CA ILE A 50 8.21 10.68 1.76
C ILE A 50 8.26 11.36 0.39
N PHE A 51 7.96 10.61 -0.67
CA PHE A 51 8.20 11.10 -2.04
C PHE A 51 7.06 11.95 -2.61
N THR A 52 5.84 11.79 -2.14
CA THR A 52 4.66 12.42 -2.75
C THR A 52 3.95 13.37 -1.79
N ILE A 53 3.70 12.94 -0.55
CA ILE A 53 2.87 13.69 0.39
C ILE A 53 3.62 14.89 0.97
N ILE A 54 4.94 14.80 1.18
CA ILE A 54 5.73 15.90 1.75
C ILE A 54 5.61 17.17 0.89
N GLY A 55 5.67 17.05 -0.43
CA GLY A 55 5.56 18.20 -1.33
C GLY A 55 4.24 18.95 -1.16
N SER A 56 3.11 18.24 -1.13
CA SER A 56 1.79 18.82 -0.90
C SER A 56 1.59 19.31 0.54
N ALA A 57 2.15 18.64 1.53
CA ALA A 57 2.09 19.05 2.93
C ALA A 57 2.84 20.37 3.17
N ILE A 58 3.97 20.59 2.49
CA ILE A 58 4.73 21.83 2.60
C ILE A 58 4.08 22.96 1.80
N ALA A 59 3.71 22.70 0.53
CA ALA A 59 3.23 23.72 -0.38
C ALA A 59 1.73 24.03 -0.24
N GLY A 60 0.96 23.11 0.33
CA GLY A 60 -0.51 23.18 0.37
C GLY A 60 -1.16 22.66 -0.90
N SER A 61 -2.48 22.73 -0.94
CA SER A 61 -3.33 22.34 -2.07
C SER A 61 -4.29 23.49 -2.40
N ALA A 62 -5.11 23.29 -3.44
CA ALA A 62 -6.14 24.26 -3.81
C ALA A 62 -7.14 24.54 -2.66
N ASP A 63 -7.31 23.56 -1.77
CA ASP A 63 -8.30 23.59 -0.68
C ASP A 63 -7.72 24.06 0.66
N GLY A 64 -6.40 24.28 0.76
CA GLY A 64 -5.77 24.71 2.01
C GLY A 64 -4.30 25.11 1.91
N ALA A 65 -3.91 26.02 2.80
CA ALA A 65 -2.52 26.45 2.92
C ALA A 65 -1.63 25.30 3.43
N GLY A 66 -0.43 25.17 2.89
CA GLY A 66 0.55 24.21 3.36
C GLY A 66 1.13 24.58 4.73
N ALA A 67 1.60 23.58 5.45
CA ALA A 67 2.22 23.80 6.76
C ALA A 67 3.66 24.33 6.66
N GLY A 68 4.21 24.47 5.45
CA GLY A 68 5.56 24.96 5.24
C GLY A 68 6.60 24.14 6.01
N PRO A 69 7.66 24.78 6.57
CA PRO A 69 8.70 24.09 7.34
C PRO A 69 8.21 23.37 8.61
N ALA A 70 7.01 23.72 9.11
CA ALA A 70 6.42 23.10 10.31
C ALA A 70 6.13 21.59 10.10
N VAL A 71 6.07 21.11 8.87
CA VAL A 71 5.97 19.66 8.53
C VAL A 71 7.10 18.87 9.21
N VAL A 72 8.30 19.43 9.33
CA VAL A 72 9.44 18.75 9.99
C VAL A 72 9.13 18.45 11.45
N ILE A 73 8.52 19.41 12.16
CA ILE A 73 8.13 19.24 13.57
C ILE A 73 7.08 18.13 13.70
N SER A 74 6.07 18.14 12.84
CA SER A 74 5.04 17.09 12.81
C SER A 74 5.64 15.70 12.57
N MET A 75 6.62 15.60 11.68
CA MET A 75 7.32 14.34 11.40
C MET A 75 8.16 13.86 12.59
N ILE A 76 8.84 14.77 13.30
CA ILE A 76 9.58 14.42 14.51
C ILE A 76 8.64 13.91 15.59
N LEU A 77 7.51 14.58 15.83
CA LEU A 77 6.51 14.14 16.81
C LEU A 77 5.92 12.78 16.45
N ALA A 78 5.59 12.56 15.17
CA ALA A 78 5.12 11.27 14.69
C ALA A 78 6.18 10.17 14.84
N ALA A 79 7.45 10.48 14.57
CA ALA A 79 8.55 9.53 14.76
C ALA A 79 8.71 9.14 16.25
N VAL A 80 8.64 10.10 17.17
CA VAL A 80 8.70 9.83 18.61
C VAL A 80 7.54 8.93 19.05
N ALA A 81 6.31 9.22 18.62
CA ALA A 81 5.15 8.37 18.91
C ALA A 81 5.33 6.94 18.34
N SER A 82 5.89 6.83 17.13
CA SER A 82 6.15 5.54 16.49
C SER A 82 7.20 4.71 17.22
N VAL A 83 8.20 5.34 17.84
CA VAL A 83 9.20 4.63 18.67
C VAL A 83 8.55 3.91 19.84
N PHE A 84 7.63 4.55 20.57
CA PHE A 84 6.93 3.89 21.67
C PHE A 84 6.10 2.68 21.20
N SER A 85 5.40 2.84 20.08
CA SER A 85 4.65 1.73 19.48
C SER A 85 5.59 0.59 19.05
N ALA A 86 6.73 0.92 18.46
CA ALA A 86 7.72 -0.07 18.02
C ALA A 86 8.33 -0.85 19.18
N LEU A 87 8.60 -0.18 20.32
CA LEU A 87 9.12 -0.83 21.53
C LEU A 87 8.11 -1.84 22.10
N SER A 88 6.83 -1.45 22.22
CA SER A 88 5.78 -2.36 22.67
C SER A 88 5.58 -3.54 21.71
N TYR A 89 5.65 -3.28 20.41
CA TYR A 89 5.52 -4.32 19.39
C TYR A 89 6.71 -5.29 19.43
N SER A 90 7.93 -4.80 19.66
CA SER A 90 9.14 -5.63 19.75
C SER A 90 9.13 -6.56 20.97
N GLU A 91 8.55 -6.12 22.09
CA GLU A 91 8.37 -6.93 23.27
C GLU A 91 7.46 -8.12 23.01
N ILE A 92 6.29 -7.87 22.39
CA ILE A 92 5.35 -8.95 22.02
C ILE A 92 5.98 -9.89 20.98
N ALA A 93 6.72 -9.34 20.01
CA ALA A 93 7.42 -10.12 18.98
C ALA A 93 8.50 -11.04 19.59
N ALA A 94 9.15 -10.62 20.66
CA ALA A 94 10.13 -11.44 21.38
C ALA A 94 9.44 -12.58 22.15
N MET A 95 8.22 -12.37 22.65
CA MET A 95 7.45 -13.40 23.35
C MET A 95 6.82 -14.44 22.40
N ILE A 96 6.37 -13.98 21.22
CA ILE A 96 5.68 -14.80 20.21
C ILE A 96 6.40 -14.63 18.87
N PRO A 97 7.56 -15.27 18.64
CA PRO A 97 8.39 -15.07 17.45
C PRO A 97 7.86 -15.84 16.23
N VAL A 98 6.65 -15.50 15.79
CA VAL A 98 5.98 -16.14 14.65
C VAL A 98 5.64 -15.12 13.56
N ALA A 99 5.58 -15.58 12.32
CA ALA A 99 5.11 -14.77 11.20
C ALA A 99 3.59 -14.66 11.27
N GLY A 100 3.04 -13.45 11.30
CA GLY A 100 1.60 -13.24 11.37
C GLY A 100 1.23 -11.81 11.72
N SER A 101 2.24 -10.96 11.96
CA SER A 101 2.05 -9.54 12.20
C SER A 101 1.08 -9.25 13.37
N ALA A 102 0.44 -8.09 13.36
CA ALA A 102 -0.52 -7.66 14.36
C ALA A 102 -1.72 -8.62 14.50
N TYR A 103 -2.09 -9.35 13.45
CA TYR A 103 -3.14 -10.37 13.51
C TYR A 103 -2.87 -11.42 14.59
N THR A 104 -1.68 -12.01 14.57
CA THR A 104 -1.30 -13.08 15.52
C THR A 104 -1.23 -12.56 16.95
N TYR A 105 -0.68 -11.37 17.14
CA TYR A 105 -0.58 -10.76 18.47
C TYR A 105 -1.94 -10.38 19.03
N THR A 106 -2.85 -9.87 18.18
CA THR A 106 -4.23 -9.60 18.58
C THR A 106 -4.98 -10.88 18.94
N TYR A 107 -4.71 -11.99 18.23
CA TYR A 107 -5.34 -13.26 18.53
C TYR A 107 -4.89 -13.81 19.90
N ALA A 108 -3.61 -13.65 20.24
CA ALA A 108 -3.10 -14.06 21.55
C ALA A 108 -3.64 -13.22 22.70
N THR A 109 -3.91 -11.92 22.48
CA THR A 109 -4.22 -10.96 23.54
C THR A 109 -5.70 -10.60 23.66
N MET A 110 -6.40 -10.46 22.54
CA MET A 110 -7.77 -9.92 22.46
C MET A 110 -8.82 -10.91 21.94
N GLY A 111 -8.38 -12.06 21.44
CA GLY A 111 -9.25 -13.14 20.97
C GLY A 111 -9.57 -13.07 19.47
N GLU A 112 -10.36 -14.06 19.04
CA GLU A 112 -10.60 -14.37 17.64
C GLU A 112 -11.29 -13.24 16.88
N PHE A 113 -12.31 -12.61 17.44
CA PHE A 113 -13.07 -11.56 16.80
C PHE A 113 -12.22 -10.33 16.49
N MET A 114 -11.41 -9.88 17.46
CA MET A 114 -10.54 -8.72 17.27
C MET A 114 -9.42 -9.04 16.28
N ALA A 115 -8.87 -10.25 16.32
CA ALA A 115 -7.90 -10.71 15.34
C ALA A 115 -8.49 -10.71 13.92
N TRP A 116 -9.72 -11.18 13.74
CA TRP A 116 -10.41 -11.16 12.47
C TRP A 116 -10.59 -9.73 11.92
N MET A 117 -11.00 -8.77 12.77
CA MET A 117 -11.09 -7.36 12.40
C MET A 117 -9.74 -6.79 11.97
N VAL A 118 -8.69 -7.04 12.75
CA VAL A 118 -7.32 -6.59 12.42
C VAL A 118 -6.85 -7.22 11.12
N GLY A 119 -7.15 -8.49 10.86
CA GLY A 119 -6.83 -9.16 9.60
C GLY A 119 -7.44 -8.45 8.38
N TRP A 120 -8.71 -8.05 8.45
CA TRP A 120 -9.37 -7.26 7.41
C TRP A 120 -8.74 -5.88 7.24
N ILE A 121 -8.42 -5.19 8.33
CA ILE A 121 -7.76 -3.88 8.29
C ILE A 121 -6.40 -3.99 7.61
N LEU A 122 -5.59 -4.99 7.95
CA LEU A 122 -4.28 -5.23 7.32
C LEU A 122 -4.41 -5.53 5.82
N MET A 123 -5.39 -6.34 5.41
CA MET A 123 -5.62 -6.59 3.98
C MET A 123 -5.98 -5.31 3.22
N LEU A 124 -6.85 -4.47 3.79
CA LEU A 124 -7.22 -3.18 3.20
C LEU A 124 -6.04 -2.22 3.18
N GLU A 125 -5.24 -2.15 4.23
CA GLU A 125 -4.03 -1.33 4.31
C GLU A 125 -3.05 -1.67 3.19
N TYR A 126 -2.71 -2.95 3.02
CA TYR A 126 -1.81 -3.38 1.95
C TYR A 126 -2.41 -3.16 0.56
N ALA A 127 -3.70 -3.38 0.36
CA ALA A 127 -4.36 -3.16 -0.92
C ALA A 127 -4.32 -1.67 -1.31
N ILE A 128 -4.72 -0.79 -0.40
CA ILE A 128 -4.72 0.68 -0.63
C ILE A 128 -3.29 1.19 -0.78
N GLY A 129 -2.36 0.73 0.06
CA GLY A 129 -0.94 1.07 -0.02
C GLY A 129 -0.35 0.74 -1.39
N ASN A 130 -0.58 -0.46 -1.91
CA ASN A 130 -0.10 -0.87 -3.23
C ASN A 130 -0.66 0.00 -4.36
N ILE A 131 -1.97 0.32 -4.32
CA ILE A 131 -2.60 1.20 -5.32
C ILE A 131 -1.97 2.60 -5.27
N THR A 132 -1.77 3.14 -4.08
CA THR A 132 -1.21 4.49 -3.89
C THR A 132 0.23 4.56 -4.36
N VAL A 133 1.06 3.57 -3.99
CA VAL A 133 2.47 3.50 -4.44
C VAL A 133 2.56 3.36 -5.96
N ALA A 134 1.76 2.49 -6.56
CA ALA A 134 1.76 2.30 -8.02
C ALA A 134 1.32 3.57 -8.78
N SER A 135 0.32 4.28 -8.26
CA SER A 135 -0.14 5.55 -8.83
C SER A 135 0.93 6.64 -8.73
N ALA A 136 1.59 6.78 -7.58
CA ALA A 136 2.69 7.72 -7.39
C ALA A 136 3.88 7.40 -8.30
N TRP A 137 4.24 6.11 -8.42
CA TRP A 137 5.30 5.65 -9.32
C TRP A 137 5.04 6.07 -10.77
N THR A 138 3.80 6.05 -11.23
CA THR A 138 3.45 6.51 -12.58
C THR A 138 3.89 7.95 -12.83
N GLY A 139 3.71 8.84 -11.86
CA GLY A 139 4.14 10.24 -11.97
C GLY A 139 5.65 10.34 -12.22
N TYR A 140 6.45 9.61 -11.47
CA TYR A 140 7.91 9.55 -11.65
C TYR A 140 8.30 8.91 -12.98
N PHE A 141 7.65 7.83 -13.36
CA PHE A 141 7.89 7.13 -14.62
C PHE A 141 7.64 8.05 -15.83
N VAL A 142 6.51 8.74 -15.84
CA VAL A 142 6.18 9.69 -16.91
C VAL A 142 7.17 10.85 -16.96
N GLN A 143 7.59 11.37 -15.79
CA GLN A 143 8.60 12.42 -15.72
C GLN A 143 9.96 11.94 -16.26
N PHE A 144 10.36 10.74 -15.88
CA PHE A 144 11.57 10.10 -16.37
C PHE A 144 11.54 9.92 -17.90
N MET A 145 10.43 9.40 -18.44
CA MET A 145 10.26 9.26 -19.89
C MET A 145 10.36 10.60 -20.65
N LYS A 146 9.83 11.68 -20.09
CA LYS A 146 9.95 13.02 -20.66
C LYS A 146 11.41 13.51 -20.75
N GLY A 147 12.28 13.07 -19.87
CA GLY A 147 13.72 13.34 -19.94
C GLY A 147 14.38 12.78 -21.21
N PHE A 148 13.83 11.70 -21.76
CA PHE A 148 14.32 11.05 -22.98
C PHE A 148 13.62 11.50 -24.27
N LYS A 149 12.91 12.62 -24.26
CA LYS A 149 12.13 13.14 -25.40
C LYS A 149 12.93 13.31 -26.72
N HIS A 150 14.25 13.42 -26.64
CA HIS A 150 15.14 13.55 -27.77
C HIS A 150 15.61 12.21 -28.36
N ILE A 151 15.45 11.13 -27.62
CA ILE A 151 15.94 9.78 -27.98
C ILE A 151 14.76 8.86 -28.32
N LEU A 152 13.65 8.99 -27.59
CA LEU A 152 12.49 8.12 -27.73
C LEU A 152 11.43 8.72 -28.64
N PRO A 153 10.69 7.88 -29.40
CA PRO A 153 9.58 8.32 -30.23
C PRO A 153 8.50 9.05 -29.39
N ALA A 154 7.88 10.06 -29.99
CA ALA A 154 6.90 10.92 -29.32
C ALA A 154 5.70 10.15 -28.73
N PHE A 155 5.29 9.03 -29.32
CA PHE A 155 4.19 8.22 -28.80
C PHE A 155 4.53 7.48 -27.49
N ILE A 156 5.82 7.21 -27.23
CA ILE A 156 6.29 6.61 -25.97
C ILE A 156 6.41 7.68 -24.88
N VAL A 157 6.78 8.89 -25.24
CA VAL A 157 7.01 9.99 -24.29
C VAL A 157 5.71 10.72 -23.92
N ASN A 158 4.83 10.91 -24.91
CA ASN A 158 3.60 11.70 -24.76
C ASN A 158 2.37 10.79 -24.63
N TRP A 159 2.32 10.05 -23.52
CA TRP A 159 1.14 9.26 -23.22
C TRP A 159 -0.08 10.17 -23.01
N PRO A 160 -1.24 9.82 -23.56
CA PRO A 160 -2.48 10.53 -23.29
C PRO A 160 -2.77 10.61 -21.79
N LEU A 161 -3.39 11.70 -21.36
CA LEU A 161 -3.69 11.90 -19.92
C LEU A 161 -4.53 10.78 -19.31
N TRP A 162 -5.49 10.26 -20.07
CA TRP A 162 -6.40 9.20 -19.63
C TRP A 162 -5.75 7.80 -19.54
N LEU A 163 -4.55 7.59 -20.12
CA LEU A 163 -3.76 6.35 -20.00
C LEU A 163 -2.73 6.39 -18.85
N ARG A 164 -2.50 7.55 -18.23
CA ARG A 164 -1.50 7.70 -17.17
C ARG A 164 -2.06 8.20 -15.85
N ASN A 165 -3.35 8.45 -15.80
CA ASN A 165 -4.04 8.87 -14.59
C ASN A 165 -5.27 8.00 -14.34
N ASP A 166 -5.66 7.91 -13.09
CA ASP A 166 -6.93 7.35 -12.67
C ASP A 166 -8.08 8.32 -12.93
N TYR A 167 -9.31 7.82 -12.86
CA TYR A 167 -10.52 8.60 -13.13
C TYR A 167 -10.64 9.84 -12.26
N ARG A 168 -10.36 9.73 -10.96
CA ARG A 168 -10.46 10.83 -10.00
C ARG A 168 -9.48 11.95 -10.35
N THR A 169 -8.23 11.61 -10.57
CA THR A 169 -7.18 12.56 -10.97
C THR A 169 -7.52 13.24 -12.29
N MET A 170 -8.08 12.50 -13.27
CA MET A 170 -8.52 13.10 -14.52
C MET A 170 -9.66 14.09 -14.31
N TYR A 171 -10.62 13.76 -13.47
CA TYR A 171 -11.73 14.65 -13.16
C TYR A 171 -11.27 15.94 -12.46
N GLU A 172 -10.32 15.83 -11.51
CA GLU A 172 -9.68 16.97 -10.85
C GLU A 172 -8.92 17.86 -11.86
N ILE A 173 -8.20 17.26 -12.81
CA ILE A 173 -7.53 17.98 -13.90
C ILE A 173 -8.54 18.72 -14.78
N CYS A 174 -9.61 18.05 -15.20
CA CYS A 174 -10.66 18.68 -16.00
C CYS A 174 -11.28 19.89 -15.28
N ASN A 175 -11.59 19.76 -14.00
CA ASN A 175 -12.13 20.85 -13.20
C ASN A 175 -11.13 22.01 -13.04
N LYS A 176 -9.86 21.69 -12.79
CA LYS A 176 -8.80 22.72 -12.59
C LYS A 176 -8.56 23.56 -13.85
N TYR A 177 -8.62 22.94 -15.02
CA TYR A 177 -8.39 23.60 -16.30
C TYR A 177 -9.66 23.96 -17.05
N ASN A 178 -10.82 23.73 -16.44
CA ASN A 178 -12.15 23.96 -17.02
C ASN A 178 -12.34 23.24 -18.38
N TRP A 179 -11.80 22.02 -18.46
CA TRP A 179 -11.94 21.18 -19.66
C TRP A 179 -13.19 20.31 -19.54
N ASN A 180 -13.84 20.09 -20.69
CA ASN A 180 -14.95 19.15 -20.73
C ASN A 180 -14.39 17.71 -20.68
N PRO A 181 -14.82 16.85 -19.73
CA PRO A 181 -14.37 15.47 -19.65
C PRO A 181 -14.57 14.68 -20.96
N GLN A 182 -15.59 15.02 -21.75
CA GLN A 182 -15.91 14.35 -23.02
C GLN A 182 -14.85 14.58 -24.10
N ASP A 183 -14.10 15.68 -24.04
CA ASP A 183 -13.07 16.03 -25.03
C ASP A 183 -11.72 15.39 -24.72
N VAL A 184 -11.51 14.98 -23.47
CA VAL A 184 -10.19 14.54 -22.96
C VAL A 184 -10.13 13.03 -22.65
N MET A 185 -11.27 12.41 -22.32
CA MET A 185 -11.37 10.99 -21.98
C MET A 185 -12.23 10.25 -23.03
N PRO A 186 -11.84 9.02 -23.41
CA PRO A 186 -12.71 8.15 -24.16
C PRO A 186 -13.90 7.71 -23.32
N PHE A 187 -15.05 7.52 -23.97
CA PHE A 187 -16.27 7.03 -23.32
C PHE A 187 -16.64 5.65 -23.85
N ILE A 188 -17.00 4.77 -22.95
CA ILE A 188 -17.66 3.50 -23.29
C ILE A 188 -19.17 3.74 -23.29
N HIS A 189 -19.78 3.57 -24.48
CA HIS A 189 -21.22 3.65 -24.64
C HIS A 189 -21.85 2.32 -24.27
N LEU A 190 -22.55 2.28 -23.16
CA LEU A 190 -23.30 1.11 -22.72
C LEU A 190 -24.77 1.22 -23.17
N PRO A 191 -25.49 0.07 -23.31
CA PRO A 191 -26.94 0.08 -23.49
C PRO A 191 -27.60 0.92 -22.37
N PHE A 192 -28.73 1.53 -22.64
CA PHE A 192 -29.45 2.47 -21.75
C PHE A 192 -28.86 3.89 -21.64
N ASN A 193 -28.16 4.38 -22.70
CA ASN A 193 -27.57 5.73 -22.75
C ASN A 193 -26.58 6.03 -21.58
N LEU A 194 -26.00 5.01 -20.99
CA LEU A 194 -25.01 5.16 -19.95
C LEU A 194 -23.61 5.33 -20.58
N ASN A 195 -23.09 6.54 -20.53
CA ASN A 195 -21.76 6.86 -21.02
C ASN A 195 -20.77 6.90 -19.84
N ILE A 196 -19.87 5.93 -19.77
CA ILE A 196 -18.87 5.87 -18.71
C ILE A 196 -17.54 6.40 -19.25
N PRO A 197 -16.98 7.48 -18.67
CA PRO A 197 -15.65 7.95 -19.02
C PRO A 197 -14.60 6.94 -18.55
N VAL A 198 -13.60 6.69 -19.40
CA VAL A 198 -12.53 5.73 -19.13
C VAL A 198 -11.22 6.47 -18.91
N ALA A 199 -10.67 6.30 -17.72
CA ALA A 199 -9.31 6.68 -17.43
C ALA A 199 -8.62 5.52 -16.72
N VAL A 200 -7.48 5.09 -17.25
CA VAL A 200 -6.76 3.89 -16.77
C VAL A 200 -5.29 4.23 -16.61
N ASN A 201 -4.77 4.00 -15.42
CA ASN A 201 -3.35 4.18 -15.16
C ASN A 201 -2.55 2.95 -15.64
N VAL A 202 -2.25 2.90 -16.93
CA VAL A 202 -1.55 1.77 -17.56
C VAL A 202 -0.15 1.55 -16.98
N PRO A 203 0.70 2.57 -16.74
CA PRO A 203 2.00 2.35 -16.11
C PRO A 203 1.89 1.73 -14.73
N ALA A 204 0.91 2.14 -13.90
CA ALA A 204 0.68 1.54 -12.58
C ALA A 204 0.31 0.06 -12.68
N ILE A 205 -0.59 -0.28 -13.59
CA ILE A 205 -0.97 -1.68 -13.84
C ILE A 205 0.24 -2.49 -14.33
N ALA A 206 1.00 -1.94 -15.26
CA ALA A 206 2.16 -2.63 -15.83
C ALA A 206 3.23 -2.95 -14.77
N ILE A 207 3.56 -2.01 -13.88
CA ILE A 207 4.55 -2.25 -12.82
C ILE A 207 4.05 -3.28 -11.81
N VAL A 208 2.77 -3.22 -11.42
CA VAL A 208 2.19 -4.21 -10.49
C VAL A 208 2.21 -5.61 -11.09
N LEU A 209 1.80 -5.75 -12.35
CA LEU A 209 1.84 -7.03 -13.06
C LEU A 209 3.26 -7.56 -13.21
N LEU A 210 4.20 -6.69 -13.60
CA LEU A 210 5.61 -7.07 -13.73
C LEU A 210 6.19 -7.58 -12.40
N LEU A 211 5.97 -6.86 -11.32
CA LEU A 211 6.43 -7.29 -9.99
C LEU A 211 5.75 -8.59 -9.55
N THR A 212 4.46 -8.74 -9.80
CA THR A 212 3.71 -9.97 -9.47
C THR A 212 4.27 -11.17 -10.21
N ILE A 213 4.55 -11.04 -11.51
CA ILE A 213 5.15 -12.12 -12.32
C ILE A 213 6.56 -12.46 -11.84
N LEU A 214 7.39 -11.44 -11.56
CA LEU A 214 8.75 -11.64 -11.05
C LEU A 214 8.76 -12.37 -9.71
N LEU A 215 7.88 -11.97 -8.80
CA LEU A 215 7.77 -12.61 -7.48
C LEU A 215 7.25 -14.04 -7.58
N ARG A 216 6.26 -14.29 -8.44
CA ARG A 216 5.75 -15.64 -8.69
C ARG A 216 6.84 -16.56 -9.23
N ASN A 217 7.57 -16.10 -10.25
CA ASN A 217 8.64 -16.92 -10.85
C ASN A 217 9.75 -17.22 -9.83
N ARG A 218 10.03 -16.29 -8.90
CA ARG A 218 11.01 -16.52 -7.85
C ARG A 218 10.56 -17.58 -6.84
N GLN A 219 9.27 -17.62 -6.51
CA GLN A 219 8.71 -18.65 -5.64
C GLN A 219 8.75 -20.04 -6.28
N GLU A 220 8.43 -20.14 -7.56
CA GLU A 220 8.52 -21.41 -8.32
C GLU A 220 9.97 -21.93 -8.39
N LEU A 221 10.96 -21.03 -8.61
CA LEU A 221 12.38 -21.39 -8.59
C LEU A 221 12.87 -21.83 -7.21
N GLN A 222 12.35 -21.28 -6.13
CA GLN A 222 12.72 -21.70 -4.77
C GLN A 222 12.12 -23.03 -4.35
N GLN A 223 11.03 -23.47 -4.98
CA GLN A 223 10.45 -24.80 -4.76
C GLN A 223 11.18 -25.91 -5.50
N LEU A 224 12.01 -25.57 -6.50
CA LEU A 224 12.78 -26.52 -7.31
C LEU A 224 14.18 -26.82 -6.74
N TRP A 225 14.60 -26.12 -5.67
CA TRP A 225 15.88 -26.29 -4.94
C TRP A 225 15.61 -26.58 -3.46
#